data_37aa4fdcc16a7b1365214bd4a9d964b2
#
_entry.id   37aa4fdcc16a7b1365214bd4a9d964b2
#
_cell.length_a   1.000
_cell.length_b   1.000
_cell.length_c   1.000
_cell.angle_alpha   90.00
_cell.angle_beta   90.00
_cell.angle_gamma   90.00
#
_symmetry.space_group_name_H-M   'P 1'
#
loop_
_entity.id
_entity.type
_entity.pdbx_description
1 polymer ?
#
loop_
_entity_poly.entity_id
_entity_poly.type
_entity_poly.pdbx_seq_one_letter_code
_entity_poly.pdbx_strand_id
1 'polypeptide(L)'
;MTTLLASDLSKGLFDSPVDFRSEVIYFLIVDRFYDATSDEEERQGVWDRGSKEGLYDKTWTQWGKYWGGNLRGVIEKIPYLKELGVTALWLSPLFEQVDDMQYDRAPMHGYWT
;
A
#
# COMPACT_ATOMS: atom_id res chain seq x y z
N MET A 1 15.98 6.46 24.83
CA MET A 1 15.54 5.18 24.20
C MET A 1 14.80 4.38 25.26
N THR A 2 13.52 4.11 25.06
CA THR A 2 12.74 3.31 26.00
C THR A 2 13.04 1.84 25.76
N THR A 3 13.55 1.15 26.77
CA THR A 3 13.78 -0.30 26.70
C THR A 3 12.47 -1.02 26.94
N LEU A 4 11.99 -1.75 25.92
CA LEU A 4 10.83 -2.62 26.06
C LEU A 4 11.24 -3.88 26.84
N LEU A 5 10.50 -4.18 27.90
CA LEU A 5 10.68 -5.42 28.66
C LEU A 5 10.05 -6.60 27.89
N ALA A 6 10.60 -7.81 28.06
CA ALA A 6 10.04 -9.01 27.44
C ALA A 6 8.55 -9.24 27.79
N SER A 7 8.12 -8.81 28.99
CA SER A 7 6.74 -8.84 29.45
C SER A 7 5.83 -7.89 28.65
N ASP A 8 6.37 -6.76 28.16
CA ASP A 8 5.60 -5.81 27.34
C ASP A 8 5.46 -6.34 25.92
N LEU A 9 6.48 -7.01 25.39
CA LEU A 9 6.42 -7.68 24.10
C LEU A 9 5.42 -8.84 24.09
N SER A 10 5.35 -9.61 25.19
CA SER A 10 4.39 -10.72 25.30
C SER A 10 2.95 -10.23 25.38
N LYS A 11 2.70 -9.12 26.07
CA LYS A 11 1.36 -8.49 26.12
C LYS A 11 0.92 -8.02 24.72
N GLY A 12 1.82 -7.43 23.94
CA GLY A 12 1.51 -6.97 22.58
C GLY A 12 1.28 -8.12 21.59
N LEU A 13 1.80 -9.32 21.87
CA LEU A 13 1.66 -10.48 20.97
C LEU A 13 0.46 -11.38 21.29
N PHE A 14 0.04 -11.44 22.55
CA PHE A 14 -0.96 -12.43 23.00
C PHE A 14 -2.25 -11.81 23.54
N ASP A 15 -2.17 -10.60 24.09
CA ASP A 15 -3.36 -9.83 24.47
C ASP A 15 -3.59 -8.76 23.39
N SER A 16 -4.47 -9.02 22.45
CA SER A 16 -4.93 -7.96 21.59
C SER A 16 -5.73 -6.95 22.45
N PRO A 17 -5.13 -5.78 22.78
CA PRO A 17 -5.85 -4.77 23.55
C PRO A 17 -6.94 -4.09 22.72
N VAL A 18 -7.03 -4.45 21.44
CA VAL A 18 -7.89 -3.80 20.47
C VAL A 18 -9.18 -4.56 20.35
N ASP A 19 -10.27 -3.93 20.76
CA ASP A 19 -11.62 -4.36 20.41
C ASP A 19 -11.93 -3.86 18.98
N PHE A 20 -11.81 -4.74 18.01
CA PHE A 20 -12.08 -4.41 16.60
C PHE A 20 -13.50 -3.90 16.35
N ARG A 21 -14.43 -4.14 17.26
CA ARG A 21 -15.80 -3.61 17.15
C ARG A 21 -15.85 -2.09 17.29
N SER A 22 -14.85 -1.48 17.93
CA SER A 22 -14.73 -0.01 18.08
C SER A 22 -13.87 0.63 17.01
N GLU A 23 -13.25 -0.17 16.13
CA GLU A 23 -12.35 0.33 15.10
C GLU A 23 -13.08 0.65 13.78
N VAL A 24 -12.61 1.67 13.10
CA VAL A 24 -12.99 1.98 11.72
C VAL A 24 -11.87 1.51 10.80
N ILE A 25 -12.09 0.36 10.17
CA ILE A 25 -11.09 -0.27 9.29
C ILE A 25 -11.31 0.23 7.86
N TYR A 26 -10.26 0.79 7.26
CA TYR A 26 -10.25 1.21 5.87
C TYR A 26 -9.37 0.25 5.07
N PHE A 27 -9.98 -0.50 4.16
CA PHE A 27 -9.23 -1.32 3.20
C PHE A 27 -8.84 -0.50 1.99
N LEU A 28 -7.57 -0.60 1.56
CA LEU A 28 -7.12 0.04 0.34
C LEU A 28 -6.18 -0.88 -0.46
N ILE A 29 -6.26 -0.76 -1.78
CA ILE A 29 -5.28 -1.31 -2.70
C ILE A 29 -4.24 -0.23 -2.94
N VAL A 30 -2.99 -0.50 -2.52
CA VAL A 30 -1.92 0.52 -2.51
C VAL A 30 -1.69 1.12 -3.89
N ASP A 31 -1.66 0.29 -4.93
CA ASP A 31 -1.51 0.74 -6.31
C ASP A 31 -2.57 1.75 -6.75
N ARG A 32 -3.79 1.65 -6.21
CA ARG A 32 -4.93 2.49 -6.58
C ARG A 32 -5.10 3.74 -5.74
N PHE A 33 -4.44 3.82 -4.59
CA PHE A 33 -4.79 4.79 -3.59
C PHE A 33 -4.21 6.18 -3.87
N TYR A 34 -2.89 6.31 -3.93
CA TYR A 34 -2.23 7.57 -4.24
C TYR A 34 -0.76 7.34 -4.64
N ASP A 35 -0.36 7.91 -5.75
CA ASP A 35 1.04 7.95 -6.20
C ASP A 35 1.70 9.25 -5.72
N ALA A 36 2.63 9.13 -4.78
CA ALA A 36 3.42 10.25 -4.28
C ALA A 36 4.78 10.41 -4.99
N THR A 37 5.01 9.67 -6.07
CA THR A 37 6.22 9.83 -6.89
C THR A 37 6.11 11.11 -7.69
N SER A 38 7.08 12.00 -7.55
CA SER A 38 7.14 13.21 -8.35
C SER A 38 7.60 12.91 -9.78
N ASP A 39 7.23 13.77 -10.72
CA ASP A 39 7.70 13.67 -12.11
C ASP A 39 9.23 13.70 -12.23
N GLU A 40 9.92 14.38 -11.32
CA GLU A 40 11.39 14.43 -11.27
C GLU A 40 11.97 13.10 -10.81
N GLU A 41 11.44 12.50 -9.75
CA GLU A 41 11.87 11.18 -9.27
C GLU A 41 11.65 10.11 -10.34
N GLU A 42 10.55 10.22 -11.08
CA GLU A 42 10.25 9.31 -12.17
C GLU A 42 11.25 9.45 -13.32
N ARG A 43 11.59 10.68 -13.72
CA ARG A 43 12.62 10.96 -14.76
C ARG A 43 14.00 10.48 -14.33
N GLN A 44 14.32 10.53 -13.03
CA GLN A 44 15.59 10.06 -12.49
C GLN A 44 15.64 8.54 -12.28
N GLY A 45 14.54 7.83 -12.54
CA GLY A 45 14.49 6.38 -12.36
C GLY A 45 14.60 5.94 -10.90
N VAL A 46 14.29 6.80 -9.95
CA VAL A 46 14.31 6.48 -8.51
C VAL A 46 13.37 5.31 -8.19
N TRP A 47 12.30 5.20 -8.96
CA TRP A 47 11.39 4.08 -8.92
C TRP A 47 11.48 3.32 -10.25
N ASP A 48 12.23 2.22 -10.24
CA ASP A 48 12.40 1.40 -11.45
C ASP A 48 11.07 0.73 -11.82
N ARG A 49 10.43 1.30 -12.82
CA ARG A 49 9.27 0.71 -13.49
C ARG A 49 9.67 0.01 -14.79
N GLY A 50 10.96 0.02 -15.12
CA GLY A 50 11.47 -0.39 -16.42
C GLY A 50 11.18 -1.84 -16.77
N SER A 51 11.27 -2.77 -15.81
CA SER A 51 10.93 -4.18 -15.99
C SER A 51 9.42 -4.39 -16.19
N LYS A 52 8.62 -3.40 -15.84
CA LYS A 52 7.15 -3.44 -15.90
C LYS A 52 6.59 -2.49 -16.97
N GLU A 53 7.40 -2.12 -17.96
CA GLU A 53 6.94 -1.31 -19.08
C GLU A 53 5.75 -2.00 -19.78
N GLY A 54 4.73 -1.22 -20.08
CA GLY A 54 3.47 -1.74 -20.63
C GLY A 54 2.47 -2.25 -19.60
N LEU A 55 2.89 -2.52 -18.34
CA LEU A 55 2.00 -2.89 -17.25
C LEU A 55 1.37 -1.68 -16.54
N TYR A 56 1.91 -0.48 -16.75
CA TYR A 56 1.44 0.76 -16.14
C TYR A 56 0.55 1.58 -17.08
N ASP A 57 -0.47 2.19 -16.50
CA ASP A 57 -1.29 3.19 -17.16
C ASP A 57 -1.41 4.45 -16.28
N LYS A 58 -0.70 5.50 -16.68
CA LYS A 58 -0.70 6.80 -16.00
C LYS A 58 -1.95 7.63 -16.25
N THR A 59 -2.79 7.22 -17.20
CA THR A 59 -4.06 7.92 -17.50
C THR A 59 -5.20 7.46 -16.60
N TRP A 60 -4.99 6.39 -15.83
CA TRP A 60 -5.96 5.79 -14.90
C TRP A 60 -7.26 5.37 -15.57
N THR A 61 -7.17 4.94 -16.82
CA THR A 61 -8.32 4.50 -17.60
C THR A 61 -8.39 2.99 -17.79
N GLN A 62 -7.23 2.31 -17.72
CA GLN A 62 -7.12 0.87 -17.92
C GLN A 62 -7.08 0.15 -16.56
N TRP A 63 -8.21 -0.39 -16.15
CA TRP A 63 -8.36 -1.07 -14.85
C TRP A 63 -7.46 -2.29 -14.65
N GLY A 64 -7.04 -2.93 -15.74
CA GLY A 64 -6.16 -4.09 -15.71
C GLY A 64 -4.68 -3.75 -15.56
N LYS A 65 -4.30 -2.49 -15.42
CA LYS A 65 -2.91 -2.07 -15.31
C LYS A 65 -2.60 -1.44 -13.95
N TYR A 66 -1.30 -1.35 -13.62
CA TYR A 66 -0.85 -0.56 -12.48
C TYR A 66 -1.14 0.93 -12.70
N TRP A 67 -1.52 1.62 -11.64
CA TRP A 67 -1.72 3.07 -11.63
C TRP A 67 -0.64 3.83 -10.86
N GLY A 68 0.20 3.11 -10.12
CA GLY A 68 1.42 3.63 -9.55
C GLY A 68 1.33 4.09 -8.11
N GLY A 69 0.20 3.89 -7.43
CA GLY A 69 0.09 4.18 -6.01
C GLY A 69 1.15 3.45 -5.19
N ASN A 70 1.66 4.08 -4.15
CA ASN A 70 2.77 3.58 -3.35
C ASN A 70 2.58 3.85 -1.85
N LEU A 71 3.47 3.27 -1.02
CA LEU A 71 3.39 3.45 0.43
C LEU A 71 3.64 4.90 0.86
N ARG A 72 4.46 5.66 0.14
CA ARG A 72 4.62 7.10 0.39
C ARG A 72 3.29 7.82 0.22
N GLY A 73 2.53 7.44 -0.80
CA GLY A 73 1.19 7.98 -1.03
C GLY A 73 0.23 7.67 0.11
N VAL A 74 0.29 6.46 0.67
CA VAL A 74 -0.49 6.11 1.86
C VAL A 74 -0.10 7.01 3.04
N ILE A 75 1.21 7.19 3.28
CA ILE A 75 1.72 8.03 4.37
C ILE A 75 1.26 9.49 4.20
N GLU A 76 1.36 10.05 3.02
CA GLU A 76 0.93 11.42 2.74
C GLU A 76 -0.58 11.62 2.96
N LYS A 77 -1.38 10.59 2.80
CA LYS A 77 -2.84 10.63 2.99
C LYS A 77 -3.31 10.22 4.39
N ILE A 78 -2.40 9.95 5.33
CA ILE A 78 -2.78 9.67 6.72
C ILE A 78 -3.63 10.79 7.33
N PRO A 79 -3.31 12.09 7.17
CA PRO A 79 -4.16 13.15 7.70
C PRO A 79 -5.60 13.10 7.16
N TYR A 80 -5.78 12.84 5.88
CA TYR A 80 -7.09 12.65 5.26
C TYR A 80 -7.85 11.47 5.86
N LEU A 81 -7.18 10.32 6.01
CA LEU A 81 -7.77 9.12 6.60
C LEU A 81 -8.18 9.33 8.06
N LYS A 82 -7.36 10.07 8.83
CA LYS A 82 -7.70 10.44 10.21
C LYS A 82 -8.93 11.34 10.26
N GLU A 83 -9.04 12.30 9.37
CA GLU A 83 -10.19 13.21 9.28
C GLU A 83 -11.48 12.46 8.92
N LEU A 84 -11.40 11.38 8.14
CA LEU A 84 -12.50 10.46 7.90
C LEU A 84 -12.90 9.63 9.12
N GLY A 85 -12.10 9.62 10.17
CA GLY A 85 -12.33 8.80 11.37
C GLY A 85 -11.77 7.38 11.27
N VAL A 86 -10.90 7.10 10.30
CA VAL A 86 -10.22 5.80 10.17
C VAL A 86 -9.26 5.60 11.33
N THR A 87 -9.31 4.43 11.96
CA THR A 87 -8.46 4.05 13.10
C THR A 87 -7.52 2.89 12.79
N ALA A 88 -7.81 2.12 11.75
CA ALA A 88 -6.97 1.01 11.31
C ALA A 88 -6.95 0.92 9.78
N LEU A 89 -5.79 0.56 9.22
CA LEU A 89 -5.63 0.34 7.79
C LEU A 89 -5.46 -1.14 7.48
N TRP A 90 -6.19 -1.61 6.49
CA TRP A 90 -5.94 -2.89 5.86
C TRP A 90 -5.37 -2.64 4.46
N LEU A 91 -4.08 -2.91 4.28
CA LEU A 91 -3.40 -2.73 3.00
C LEU A 91 -3.46 -3.99 2.15
N SER A 92 -3.57 -3.83 0.84
CA SER A 92 -3.27 -4.92 -0.10
C SER A 92 -1.84 -5.45 0.12
N PRO A 93 -1.54 -6.72 -0.21
CA PRO A 93 -0.20 -7.28 -0.02
C PRO A 93 0.89 -6.45 -0.71
N LEU A 94 2.05 -6.33 -0.04
CA LEU A 94 3.18 -5.47 -0.42
C LEU A 94 4.38 -6.28 -0.93
N PHE A 95 4.21 -7.58 -1.14
CA PHE A 95 5.27 -8.45 -1.65
C PHE A 95 5.53 -8.20 -3.13
N GLU A 96 6.69 -8.62 -3.58
CA GLU A 96 7.01 -8.62 -5.00
C GLU A 96 6.00 -9.46 -5.78
N GLN A 97 5.52 -8.90 -6.86
CA GLN A 97 4.51 -9.53 -7.70
C GLN A 97 5.15 -10.12 -8.97
N VAL A 98 4.48 -11.04 -9.63
CA VAL A 98 4.91 -11.53 -10.95
C VAL A 98 5.06 -10.37 -11.94
N ASP A 99 6.07 -10.46 -12.83
CA ASP A 99 6.45 -9.40 -13.76
C ASP A 99 5.70 -9.44 -15.10
N ASP A 100 4.54 -10.08 -15.13
CA ASP A 100 3.78 -10.25 -16.38
C ASP A 100 2.28 -10.09 -16.17
N MET A 101 1.57 -9.89 -17.28
CA MET A 101 0.11 -9.88 -17.29
C MET A 101 -0.42 -11.27 -17.07
N GLN A 102 -1.37 -11.42 -16.17
CA GLN A 102 -2.14 -12.64 -15.95
C GLN A 102 -3.60 -12.37 -16.32
N TYR A 103 -4.15 -13.15 -17.24
CA TYR A 103 -5.55 -12.95 -17.70
C TYR A 103 -5.85 -11.52 -18.13
N ASP A 104 -4.94 -10.90 -18.89
CA ASP A 104 -5.02 -9.50 -19.34
C ASP A 104 -5.02 -8.46 -18.21
N ARG A 105 -4.46 -8.81 -17.04
CA ARG A 105 -4.35 -7.90 -15.89
C ARG A 105 -2.97 -7.95 -15.28
N ALA A 106 -2.45 -6.79 -14.94
CA ALA A 106 -1.29 -6.65 -14.08
C ALA A 106 -1.67 -7.05 -12.63
N PRO A 107 -0.72 -7.55 -11.82
CA PRO A 107 -0.99 -7.93 -10.43
C PRO A 107 -1.13 -6.74 -9.47
N MET A 108 -1.89 -5.71 -9.87
CA MET A 108 -2.06 -4.42 -9.17
C MET A 108 -2.71 -4.56 -7.78
N HIS A 109 -3.37 -5.67 -7.52
CA HIS A 109 -4.00 -5.95 -6.23
C HIS A 109 -3.03 -6.53 -5.19
N GLY A 110 -1.83 -6.98 -5.60
CA GLY A 110 -0.80 -7.48 -4.69
C GLY A 110 -0.92 -8.95 -4.26
N TYR A 111 -1.82 -9.74 -4.87
CA TYR A 111 -2.07 -11.13 -4.47
C TYR A 111 -1.43 -12.20 -5.37
N TRP A 112 -0.65 -11.80 -6.36
CA TRP A 112 0.05 -12.73 -7.26
C TRP A 112 1.57 -12.70 -7.01
N THR A 113 1.97 -13.22 -5.88
CA THR A 113 3.38 -13.36 -5.45
C THR A 113 3.96 -14.70 -5.86
#